data_178362e99b0ac50fb4e79b98d426c1bb
#
_entry.id   178362e99b0ac50fb4e79b98d426c1bb
#
_cell.length_a   1.000
_cell.length_b   1.000
_cell.length_c   1.000
_cell.angle_alpha   90.00
_cell.angle_beta   90.00
_cell.angle_gamma   90.00
#
_symmetry.space_group_name_H-M   'P 1'
#
loop_
_entity.id
_entity.type
_entity.pdbx_description
1 polymer ?
#
loop_
_entity_poly.entity_id
_entity_poly.type
_entity_poly.pdbx_seq_one_letter_code
_entity_poly.pdbx_strand_id
1 'polypeptide(L)'
;SYIDADGKYYGENRIDRSQYFRAAIVEEYDAYTMPYMINSGEESYFSKICTEMVTKIINIPVLKNAGVSITSCMKNLAFGSISNTSRLHKELWHETCAYACAFPPLRDKVVLNIVDALKGCFEGGPEANPQFICQYNALLLGSDAVAVDSVGFDMVLAKRIEEGIQKQEKPGSRRFLELAEEIKLGIADRSKVDLKEIDL
;
A
#
# COMPACT_ATOMS: atom_id res chain seq x y z
N SER A 1 15.30 1.13 5.99
CA SER A 1 16.52 0.43 6.41
C SER A 1 16.45 0.17 7.90
N TYR A 2 16.59 -1.08 8.28
CA TYR A 2 16.56 -1.46 9.67
C TYR A 2 17.98 -1.81 10.09
N ILE A 3 18.55 -0.98 10.94
CA ILE A 3 19.82 -1.23 11.60
C ILE A 3 19.49 -1.72 12.99
N ASP A 4 20.01 -2.87 13.40
CA ASP A 4 19.87 -3.34 14.78
C ASP A 4 20.79 -2.58 15.75
N ALA A 5 20.68 -2.87 17.04
CA ALA A 5 21.46 -2.21 18.07
C ALA A 5 23.00 -2.40 17.90
N ASP A 6 23.42 -3.41 17.13
CA ASP A 6 24.82 -3.71 16.82
C ASP A 6 25.28 -3.09 15.50
N GLY A 7 24.44 -2.28 14.85
CA GLY A 7 24.73 -1.63 13.57
C GLY A 7 24.64 -2.54 12.34
N LYS A 8 24.08 -3.73 12.49
CA LYS A 8 23.88 -4.67 11.39
C LYS A 8 22.55 -4.42 10.68
N TYR A 9 22.54 -4.60 9.36
CA TYR A 9 21.31 -4.57 8.60
C TYR A 9 20.40 -5.73 9.01
N TYR A 10 19.23 -5.39 9.52
CA TYR A 10 18.20 -6.36 9.91
C TYR A 10 17.69 -7.21 8.75
N GLY A 11 18.02 -6.81 7.51
CA GLY A 11 17.39 -7.32 6.31
C GLY A 11 17.75 -8.76 5.96
N GLU A 12 19.01 -9.12 6.00
CA GLU A 12 19.46 -10.36 5.33
C GLU A 12 18.96 -11.65 5.97
N ASN A 13 18.82 -11.70 7.28
CA ASN A 13 18.38 -12.91 7.99
C ASN A 13 16.84 -13.01 8.12
N ARG A 14 16.10 -11.97 7.71
CA ARG A 14 14.64 -11.90 7.88
C ARG A 14 13.87 -11.84 6.58
N ILE A 15 14.56 -11.84 5.46
CA ILE A 15 14.00 -11.92 4.12
C ILE A 15 14.03 -13.35 3.60
N ASP A 16 13.03 -13.70 2.82
CA ASP A 16 12.98 -14.96 2.07
C ASP A 16 13.52 -14.71 0.66
N ARG A 17 14.74 -15.18 0.39
CA ARG A 17 15.41 -14.98 -0.91
C ARG A 17 14.78 -15.79 -2.04
N SER A 18 13.89 -16.73 -1.75
CA SER A 18 13.16 -17.50 -2.75
C SER A 18 11.86 -16.82 -3.21
N GLN A 19 11.41 -15.80 -2.47
CA GLN A 19 10.16 -15.08 -2.73
C GLN A 19 10.42 -13.59 -2.87
N TYR A 20 10.37 -13.08 -4.08
CA TYR A 20 10.67 -11.67 -4.34
C TYR A 20 9.80 -11.08 -5.45
N PHE A 21 9.51 -9.81 -5.31
CA PHE A 21 8.97 -8.94 -6.35
C PHE A 21 10.14 -8.32 -7.11
N ARG A 22 10.16 -8.49 -8.42
CA ARG A 22 11.19 -7.92 -9.28
C ARG A 22 10.63 -6.76 -10.08
N ALA A 23 11.33 -5.63 -10.06
CA ALA A 23 11.01 -4.47 -10.87
C ALA A 23 12.28 -3.81 -11.38
N ALA A 24 12.21 -3.24 -12.58
CA ALA A 24 13.32 -2.51 -13.16
C ALA A 24 13.80 -1.37 -12.25
N ILE A 25 15.11 -1.13 -12.23
CA ILE A 25 15.70 0.03 -11.55
C ILE A 25 15.40 1.26 -12.42
N VAL A 26 14.95 2.33 -11.77
CA VAL A 26 14.76 3.65 -12.37
C VAL A 26 15.94 4.51 -11.93
N GLU A 27 16.93 4.68 -12.81
CA GLU A 27 18.25 5.21 -12.50
C GLU A 27 18.21 6.56 -11.77
N GLU A 28 17.39 7.50 -12.20
CA GLU A 28 17.31 8.83 -11.60
C GLU A 28 16.86 8.81 -10.13
N TYR A 29 15.92 7.92 -9.79
CA TYR A 29 15.41 7.82 -8.43
C TYR A 29 16.24 6.92 -7.54
N ASP A 30 16.80 5.88 -8.10
CA ASP A 30 17.48 4.83 -7.35
C ASP A 30 18.91 5.20 -6.95
N ALA A 31 19.53 6.17 -7.61
CA ALA A 31 20.92 6.58 -7.38
C ALA A 31 21.25 6.87 -5.91
N TYR A 32 20.30 7.48 -5.17
CA TYR A 32 20.47 7.78 -3.75
C TYR A 32 20.25 6.60 -2.82
N THR A 33 19.44 5.64 -3.23
CA THR A 33 18.99 4.54 -2.38
C THR A 33 19.70 3.23 -2.68
N MET A 34 20.25 3.06 -3.89
CA MET A 34 20.96 1.85 -4.31
C MET A 34 22.05 1.37 -3.33
N PRO A 35 22.90 2.25 -2.76
CA PRO A 35 23.93 1.81 -1.82
C PRO A 35 23.38 1.14 -0.55
N TYR A 36 22.13 1.37 -0.24
CA TYR A 36 21.44 0.83 0.95
C TYR A 36 20.50 -0.32 0.61
N MET A 37 20.46 -0.74 -0.65
CA MET A 37 19.58 -1.82 -1.10
C MET A 37 20.28 -3.18 -1.04
N ILE A 38 19.52 -4.19 -0.71
CA ILE A 38 20.00 -5.58 -0.74
C ILE A 38 20.13 -6.00 -2.21
N ASN A 39 21.25 -6.63 -2.57
CA ASN A 39 21.53 -7.17 -3.91
C ASN A 39 21.22 -6.17 -5.04
N SER A 40 21.80 -4.98 -4.98
CA SER A 40 21.68 -3.96 -6.03
C SER A 40 20.25 -3.46 -6.33
N GLY A 41 19.26 -3.91 -5.56
CA GLY A 41 17.93 -3.30 -5.55
C GLY A 41 16.91 -3.78 -6.57
N GLU A 42 17.26 -4.60 -7.57
CA GLU A 42 16.26 -5.08 -8.54
C GLU A 42 15.19 -5.97 -7.91
N GLU A 43 15.58 -6.70 -6.88
CA GLU A 43 14.71 -7.65 -6.19
C GLU A 43 14.28 -7.10 -4.83
N SER A 44 12.99 -7.16 -4.57
CA SER A 44 12.38 -6.81 -3.29
C SER A 44 11.85 -8.07 -2.65
N TYR A 45 12.59 -8.57 -1.67
CA TYR A 45 12.34 -9.87 -1.03
C TYR A 45 11.24 -9.77 0.00
N PHE A 46 10.34 -10.75 0.05
CA PHE A 46 9.33 -10.84 1.07
C PHE A 46 9.93 -11.14 2.45
N SER A 47 9.32 -10.57 3.48
CA SER A 47 9.65 -10.88 4.86
C SER A 47 9.33 -12.35 5.18
N LYS A 48 10.22 -13.03 5.89
CA LYS A 48 9.97 -14.38 6.44
C LYS A 48 8.75 -14.45 7.36
N ILE A 49 8.36 -13.32 7.95
CA ILE A 49 7.09 -13.27 8.69
C ILE A 49 5.93 -13.67 7.77
N CYS A 50 5.89 -13.09 6.55
CA CYS A 50 4.82 -13.38 5.60
C CYS A 50 4.97 -14.77 4.96
N THR A 51 6.20 -15.20 4.66
CA THR A 51 6.42 -16.45 3.92
C THR A 51 6.40 -17.69 4.81
N GLU A 52 7.03 -17.64 5.99
CA GLU A 52 7.29 -18.80 6.84
C GLU A 52 6.53 -18.80 8.17
N MET A 53 6.31 -17.63 8.81
CA MET A 53 5.92 -17.59 10.22
C MET A 53 4.40 -17.49 10.44
N VAL A 54 3.65 -16.84 9.54
CA VAL A 54 2.21 -16.65 9.69
C VAL A 54 1.43 -17.45 8.66
N THR A 55 0.28 -17.96 9.05
CA THR A 55 -0.66 -18.66 8.18
C THR A 55 -1.78 -17.76 7.68
N LYS A 56 -2.12 -16.74 8.44
CA LYS A 56 -3.15 -15.75 8.12
C LYS A 56 -2.68 -14.34 8.50
N ILE A 57 -3.14 -13.36 7.74
CA ILE A 57 -2.82 -11.94 7.93
C ILE A 57 -4.13 -11.16 8.07
N ILE A 58 -4.23 -10.38 9.13
CA ILE A 58 -5.22 -9.31 9.26
C ILE A 58 -4.47 -7.99 9.03
N ASN A 59 -4.92 -7.23 8.05
CA ASN A 59 -4.31 -5.97 7.65
C ASN A 59 -5.07 -4.80 8.29
N ILE A 60 -4.37 -3.96 9.05
CA ILE A 60 -4.98 -2.84 9.79
C ILE A 60 -4.27 -1.51 9.40
N PRO A 61 -4.53 -0.96 8.21
CA PRO A 61 -3.97 0.30 7.77
C PRO A 61 -4.77 1.51 8.24
N VAL A 62 -4.13 2.68 8.22
CA VAL A 62 -4.80 3.99 8.38
C VAL A 62 -5.04 4.60 7.00
N LEU A 63 -6.26 5.08 6.75
CA LEU A 63 -6.63 5.75 5.49
C LEU A 63 -5.99 7.13 5.40
N LYS A 64 -5.22 7.37 4.34
CA LYS A 64 -4.63 8.68 4.08
C LYS A 64 -4.26 8.89 2.62
N ASN A 65 -4.28 10.13 2.17
CA ASN A 65 -3.62 10.54 0.93
C ASN A 65 -2.11 10.29 1.03
N ALA A 66 -1.50 9.87 -0.04
CA ALA A 66 -0.06 9.64 -0.12
C ALA A 66 0.45 9.96 -1.51
N GLY A 67 1.00 11.14 -1.68
CA GLY A 67 1.73 11.59 -2.88
C GLY A 67 1.20 11.15 -4.24
N VAL A 68 1.30 9.88 -4.54
CA VAL A 68 0.87 9.27 -5.81
C VAL A 68 -0.63 8.95 -5.81
N SER A 69 -1.14 8.40 -4.69
CA SER A 69 -2.54 8.01 -4.54
C SER A 69 -2.96 8.02 -3.06
N ILE A 70 -3.41 6.88 -2.53
CA ILE A 70 -3.76 6.71 -1.11
C ILE A 70 -2.85 5.67 -0.45
N THR A 71 -2.68 5.77 0.85
CA THR A 71 -2.24 4.65 1.67
C THR A 71 -3.47 4.05 2.32
N SER A 72 -3.69 2.78 2.06
CA SER A 72 -4.72 1.95 2.65
C SER A 72 -4.28 0.48 2.55
N CYS A 73 -5.14 -0.47 2.22
CA CYS A 73 -4.87 -1.90 2.28
C CYS A 73 -3.68 -2.35 1.44
N MET A 74 -3.74 -2.13 0.13
CA MET A 74 -2.74 -2.67 -0.80
C MET A 74 -1.37 -2.06 -0.57
N LYS A 75 -1.30 -0.74 -0.41
CA LYS A 75 -0.02 -0.07 -0.13
C LYS A 75 0.59 -0.56 1.18
N ASN A 76 -0.22 -0.71 2.22
CA ASN A 76 0.26 -1.20 3.52
C ASN A 76 0.80 -2.63 3.41
N LEU A 77 0.08 -3.51 2.73
CA LEU A 77 0.49 -4.90 2.51
C LEU A 77 1.77 -4.97 1.66
N ALA A 78 1.78 -4.39 0.48
CA ALA A 78 2.89 -4.46 -0.45
C ALA A 78 4.17 -3.89 0.15
N PHE A 79 4.16 -2.62 0.50
CA PHE A 79 5.35 -1.92 0.99
C PHE A 79 5.76 -2.32 2.42
N GLY A 80 4.83 -2.86 3.21
CA GLY A 80 5.10 -3.38 4.55
C GLY A 80 5.71 -4.78 4.57
N SER A 81 5.63 -5.52 3.46
CA SER A 81 6.00 -6.94 3.40
C SER A 81 7.28 -7.24 2.63
N ILE A 82 7.79 -6.30 1.86
CA ILE A 82 8.97 -6.48 1.01
C ILE A 82 10.11 -5.53 1.38
N SER A 83 11.33 -5.91 1.01
CA SER A 83 12.53 -5.08 1.16
C SER A 83 12.68 -4.07 -0.01
N ASN A 84 13.69 -3.21 0.07
CA ASN A 84 14.08 -2.28 -1.01
C ASN A 84 12.94 -1.37 -1.50
N THR A 85 12.06 -0.93 -0.61
CA THR A 85 10.83 -0.23 -0.98
C THR A 85 11.04 1.23 -1.35
N SER A 86 12.17 1.86 -0.98
CA SER A 86 12.42 3.28 -1.27
C SER A 86 12.31 3.60 -2.76
N ARG A 87 12.93 2.80 -3.62
CA ARG A 87 12.89 2.94 -5.07
C ARG A 87 11.50 2.75 -5.70
N LEU A 88 10.58 2.15 -4.96
CA LEU A 88 9.25 1.80 -5.44
C LEU A 88 8.20 2.90 -5.17
N HIS A 89 8.59 4.00 -4.51
CA HIS A 89 7.63 5.03 -4.06
C HIS A 89 7.22 6.07 -5.10
N LYS A 90 7.84 6.11 -6.27
CA LYS A 90 7.48 7.02 -7.35
C LYS A 90 6.87 6.28 -8.53
N GLU A 91 7.64 6.08 -9.57
CA GLU A 91 7.15 5.54 -10.85
C GLU A 91 6.62 4.11 -10.76
N LEU A 92 7.20 3.30 -9.87
CA LEU A 92 6.80 1.91 -9.68
C LEU A 92 5.73 1.72 -8.60
N TRP A 93 5.14 2.80 -8.09
CA TRP A 93 4.24 2.73 -6.95
C TRP A 93 2.97 1.92 -7.23
N HIS A 94 2.34 2.15 -8.38
CA HIS A 94 1.09 1.49 -8.77
C HIS A 94 1.30 0.00 -9.00
N GLU A 95 2.32 -0.35 -9.77
CA GLU A 95 2.70 -1.72 -10.06
C GLU A 95 3.07 -2.48 -8.78
N THR A 96 3.81 -1.84 -7.88
CA THR A 96 4.18 -2.44 -6.61
C THR A 96 2.96 -2.74 -5.75
N CYS A 97 2.02 -1.80 -5.63
CA CYS A 97 0.78 -2.03 -4.87
C CYS A 97 -0.01 -3.22 -5.42
N ALA A 98 -0.18 -3.31 -6.74
CA ALA A 98 -0.95 -4.38 -7.36
C ALA A 98 -0.19 -5.71 -7.35
N TYR A 99 1.01 -5.73 -7.92
CA TYR A 99 1.69 -6.99 -8.21
C TYR A 99 2.31 -7.63 -6.98
N ALA A 100 2.85 -6.86 -6.03
CA ALA A 100 3.35 -7.46 -4.79
C ALA A 100 2.24 -8.12 -3.97
N CYS A 101 1.03 -7.52 -3.95
CA CYS A 101 -0.13 -8.11 -3.28
C CYS A 101 -0.63 -9.39 -3.97
N ALA A 102 -0.31 -9.61 -5.24
CA ALA A 102 -0.71 -10.82 -5.98
C ALA A 102 0.19 -12.03 -5.67
N PHE A 103 1.31 -11.86 -4.98
CA PHE A 103 2.17 -12.97 -4.60
C PHE A 103 1.54 -13.82 -3.49
N PRO A 104 1.78 -15.15 -3.50
CA PRO A 104 1.21 -16.09 -2.55
C PRO A 104 1.38 -15.71 -1.07
N PRO A 105 2.53 -15.13 -0.63
CA PRO A 105 2.70 -14.73 0.77
C PRO A 105 1.67 -13.72 1.28
N LEU A 106 1.06 -12.94 0.39
CA LEU A 106 -0.01 -12.00 0.71
C LEU A 106 -1.37 -12.47 0.20
N ARG A 107 -1.47 -12.78 -1.10
CA ARG A 107 -2.73 -13.15 -1.74
C ARG A 107 -3.45 -14.30 -1.03
N ASP A 108 -2.72 -15.33 -0.62
CA ASP A 108 -3.30 -16.56 -0.06
C ASP A 108 -3.44 -16.50 1.48
N LYS A 109 -2.89 -15.47 2.12
CA LYS A 109 -2.86 -15.35 3.59
C LYS A 109 -3.67 -14.18 4.14
N VAL A 110 -3.87 -13.11 3.38
CA VAL A 110 -4.70 -11.97 3.83
C VAL A 110 -6.16 -12.40 3.86
N VAL A 111 -6.75 -12.36 5.06
CA VAL A 111 -8.13 -12.83 5.28
C VAL A 111 -9.09 -11.70 5.62
N LEU A 112 -8.56 -10.59 6.13
CA LEU A 112 -9.37 -9.43 6.53
C LEU A 112 -8.55 -8.16 6.44
N ASN A 113 -9.19 -7.11 5.96
CA ASN A 113 -8.69 -5.74 6.00
C ASN A 113 -9.62 -4.94 6.91
N ILE A 114 -9.04 -4.19 7.84
CA ILE A 114 -9.73 -3.27 8.75
C ILE A 114 -9.03 -1.92 8.60
N VAL A 115 -9.63 -1.02 7.84
CA VAL A 115 -9.04 0.30 7.61
C VAL A 115 -9.52 1.25 8.71
N ASP A 116 -8.58 1.79 9.47
CA ASP A 116 -8.84 2.91 10.37
C ASP A 116 -9.02 4.18 9.52
N ALA A 117 -10.26 4.60 9.40
CA ALA A 117 -10.69 5.85 8.83
C ALA A 117 -11.43 6.73 9.89
N LEU A 118 -11.14 6.56 11.19
CA LEU A 118 -11.67 7.47 12.21
C LEU A 118 -11.08 8.86 11.98
N LYS A 119 -9.75 8.91 11.84
CA LYS A 119 -9.03 10.11 11.42
C LYS A 119 -8.10 9.78 10.27
N GLY A 120 -8.01 10.67 9.31
CA GLY A 120 -7.10 10.51 8.18
C GLY A 120 -6.53 11.83 7.71
N CYS A 121 -5.63 11.76 6.75
CA CYS A 121 -5.05 12.93 6.11
C CYS A 121 -5.51 12.94 4.65
N PHE A 122 -6.28 13.94 4.25
CA PHE A 122 -6.86 13.99 2.90
C PHE A 122 -5.93 14.63 1.86
N GLU A 123 -4.85 15.31 2.30
CA GLU A 123 -3.85 15.94 1.42
C GLU A 123 -2.49 15.96 2.11
N GLY A 124 -1.41 16.06 1.33
CA GLY A 124 -0.05 16.28 1.85
C GLY A 124 0.59 15.08 2.59
N GLY A 125 -0.03 13.88 2.52
CA GLY A 125 0.56 12.65 3.07
C GLY A 125 1.83 12.20 2.32
N PRO A 126 2.51 11.16 2.82
CA PRO A 126 2.03 10.13 3.75
C PRO A 126 2.15 10.46 5.24
N GLU A 127 2.90 11.48 5.62
CA GLU A 127 3.01 11.88 7.02
C GLU A 127 1.80 12.68 7.48
N ALA A 128 1.56 12.70 8.79
CA ALA A 128 0.47 13.48 9.34
C ALA A 128 0.76 14.97 9.17
N ASN A 129 -0.01 15.63 8.32
CA ASN A 129 0.03 17.07 8.16
C ASN A 129 -1.17 17.69 8.89
N PRO A 130 -0.96 18.42 9.99
CA PRO A 130 -2.06 18.94 10.81
C PRO A 130 -3.09 19.78 10.05
N GLN A 131 -2.68 20.43 8.96
CA GLN A 131 -3.56 21.25 8.12
C GLN A 131 -4.58 20.42 7.32
N PHE A 132 -4.28 19.14 7.08
CA PHE A 132 -5.06 18.25 6.23
C PHE A 132 -5.60 17.02 6.95
N ILE A 133 -5.55 17.03 8.29
CA ILE A 133 -6.17 15.99 9.08
C ILE A 133 -7.69 16.24 9.13
N CYS A 134 -8.46 15.20 8.86
CA CYS A 134 -9.91 15.21 8.98
C CYS A 134 -10.41 13.99 9.74
N GLN A 135 -11.66 14.06 10.17
CA GLN A 135 -12.38 12.93 10.73
C GLN A 135 -13.31 12.38 9.65
N TYR A 136 -13.09 11.13 9.26
CA TYR A 136 -14.04 10.40 8.42
C TYR A 136 -15.07 9.65 9.26
N ASN A 137 -14.76 9.40 10.55
CA ASN A 137 -15.60 8.68 11.53
C ASN A 137 -16.06 7.31 11.01
N ALA A 138 -15.21 6.60 10.31
CA ALA A 138 -15.56 5.34 9.68
C ALA A 138 -14.50 4.26 9.94
N LEU A 139 -14.94 3.01 9.91
CA LEU A 139 -14.08 1.83 9.76
C LEU A 139 -14.50 1.12 8.48
N LEU A 140 -13.53 0.76 7.62
CA LEU A 140 -13.81 -0.03 6.43
C LEU A 140 -13.34 -1.46 6.68
N LEU A 141 -14.23 -2.43 6.47
CA LEU A 141 -13.92 -3.85 6.67
C LEU A 141 -14.23 -4.63 5.40
N GLY A 142 -13.33 -5.54 5.04
CA GLY A 142 -13.57 -6.43 3.90
C GLY A 142 -12.46 -7.45 3.70
N SER A 143 -12.77 -8.54 3.04
CA SER A 143 -11.79 -9.56 2.65
C SER A 143 -11.06 -9.18 1.35
N ASP A 144 -11.69 -8.41 0.48
CA ASP A 144 -11.10 -7.91 -0.78
C ASP A 144 -10.41 -6.56 -0.54
N ALA A 145 -9.07 -6.57 -0.52
CA ALA A 145 -8.28 -5.36 -0.31
C ALA A 145 -8.47 -4.30 -1.40
N VAL A 146 -8.75 -4.73 -2.64
CA VAL A 146 -8.96 -3.83 -3.79
C VAL A 146 -10.30 -3.11 -3.65
N ALA A 147 -11.35 -3.85 -3.30
CA ALA A 147 -12.67 -3.29 -3.07
C ALA A 147 -12.66 -2.29 -1.89
N VAL A 148 -12.00 -2.64 -0.78
CA VAL A 148 -11.86 -1.75 0.37
C VAL A 148 -11.08 -0.49 -0.01
N ASP A 149 -9.98 -0.62 -0.75
CA ASP A 149 -9.19 0.52 -1.21
C ASP A 149 -9.96 1.40 -2.21
N SER A 150 -10.83 0.82 -3.05
CA SER A 150 -11.65 1.62 -3.95
C SER A 150 -12.67 2.50 -3.19
N VAL A 151 -13.24 1.99 -2.08
CA VAL A 151 -14.07 2.78 -1.17
C VAL A 151 -13.25 3.88 -0.49
N GLY A 152 -12.11 3.51 0.08
CA GLY A 152 -11.21 4.47 0.75
C GLY A 152 -10.71 5.56 -0.19
N PHE A 153 -10.45 5.23 -1.45
CA PHE A 153 -10.07 6.21 -2.46
C PHE A 153 -11.18 7.25 -2.68
N ASP A 154 -12.41 6.80 -2.85
CA ASP A 154 -13.56 7.69 -3.05
C ASP A 154 -13.80 8.59 -1.82
N MET A 155 -13.60 8.08 -0.60
CA MET A 155 -13.71 8.89 0.62
C MET A 155 -12.65 10.00 0.68
N VAL A 156 -11.39 9.69 0.36
CA VAL A 156 -10.33 10.70 0.31
C VAL A 156 -10.61 11.73 -0.79
N LEU A 157 -11.04 11.28 -1.97
CA LEU A 157 -11.39 12.15 -3.08
C LEU A 157 -12.54 13.09 -2.74
N ALA A 158 -13.62 12.56 -2.15
CA ALA A 158 -14.79 13.36 -1.74
C ALA A 158 -14.36 14.44 -0.74
N LYS A 159 -13.54 14.11 0.25
CA LYS A 159 -13.04 15.10 1.22
C LYS A 159 -12.16 16.17 0.57
N ARG A 160 -11.32 15.81 -0.37
CA ARG A 160 -10.53 16.78 -1.14
C ARG A 160 -11.40 17.76 -1.93
N ILE A 161 -12.49 17.26 -2.54
CA ILE A 161 -13.46 18.09 -3.26
C ILE A 161 -14.15 19.05 -2.29
N GLU A 162 -14.61 18.55 -1.15
CA GLU A 162 -15.25 19.35 -0.09
C GLU A 162 -14.37 20.50 0.38
N GLU A 163 -13.07 20.24 0.56
CA GLU A 163 -12.08 21.22 0.99
C GLU A 163 -11.57 22.13 -0.16
N GLY A 164 -12.18 22.06 -1.33
CA GLY A 164 -11.89 22.96 -2.46
C GLY A 164 -10.54 22.69 -3.14
N ILE A 165 -9.99 21.49 -2.99
CA ILE A 165 -8.77 21.10 -3.70
C ILE A 165 -9.13 20.85 -5.15
N GLN A 166 -8.75 21.81 -6.02
CA GLN A 166 -9.17 21.85 -7.43
C GLN A 166 -8.72 20.64 -8.24
N LYS A 167 -7.55 20.12 -7.97
CA LYS A 167 -7.07 18.88 -8.60
C LYS A 167 -7.55 17.70 -7.80
N GLN A 168 -8.78 17.35 -8.03
CA GLN A 168 -9.48 16.29 -7.32
C GLN A 168 -8.77 14.96 -7.43
N GLU A 169 -8.33 14.60 -8.61
CA GLU A 169 -7.62 13.36 -8.90
C GLU A 169 -6.42 13.64 -9.79
N LYS A 170 -5.25 13.13 -9.41
CA LYS A 170 -4.09 13.15 -10.30
C LYS A 170 -4.31 12.13 -11.41
N PRO A 171 -3.95 12.43 -12.66
CA PRO A 171 -3.98 11.44 -13.72
C PRO A 171 -3.27 10.17 -13.30
N GLY A 172 -3.94 9.03 -13.44
CA GLY A 172 -3.40 7.73 -13.07
C GLY A 172 -3.44 7.38 -11.57
N SER A 173 -4.01 8.21 -10.70
CA SER A 173 -4.04 7.94 -9.24
C SER A 173 -4.86 6.68 -8.86
N ARG A 174 -5.77 6.22 -9.71
CA ARG A 174 -6.50 4.95 -9.55
C ARG A 174 -5.80 3.77 -10.21
N ARG A 175 -4.69 3.97 -10.89
CA ARG A 175 -4.04 2.93 -11.70
C ARG A 175 -3.73 1.65 -10.93
N PHE A 176 -3.37 1.75 -9.65
CA PHE A 176 -3.10 0.57 -8.82
C PHE A 176 -4.34 -0.32 -8.61
N LEU A 177 -5.54 0.26 -8.53
CA LEU A 177 -6.80 -0.48 -8.44
C LEU A 177 -7.13 -1.17 -9.77
N GLU A 178 -6.97 -0.44 -10.88
CA GLU A 178 -7.18 -0.98 -12.23
C GLU A 178 -6.24 -2.15 -12.51
N LEU A 179 -4.94 -2.01 -12.23
CA LEU A 179 -3.96 -3.08 -12.36
C LEU A 179 -4.33 -4.31 -11.51
N ALA A 180 -4.80 -4.08 -10.29
CA ALA A 180 -5.21 -5.16 -9.40
C ALA A 180 -6.43 -5.92 -9.95
N GLU A 181 -7.40 -5.22 -10.53
CA GLU A 181 -8.57 -5.85 -11.17
C GLU A 181 -8.17 -6.58 -12.48
N GLU A 182 -7.28 -5.99 -13.30
CA GLU A 182 -6.74 -6.62 -14.51
C GLU A 182 -6.10 -7.99 -14.21
N ILE A 183 -5.37 -8.10 -13.11
CA ILE A 183 -4.75 -9.36 -12.68
C ILE A 183 -5.66 -10.23 -11.79
N LYS A 184 -6.93 -9.86 -11.66
CA LYS A 184 -7.95 -10.58 -10.88
C LYS A 184 -7.61 -10.74 -9.41
N LEU A 185 -6.97 -9.74 -8.82
CA LEU A 185 -6.66 -9.70 -7.38
C LEU A 185 -7.88 -9.31 -6.54
N GLY A 186 -8.78 -8.50 -7.09
CA GLY A 186 -10.00 -8.03 -6.43
C GLY A 186 -10.84 -7.14 -7.35
N ILE A 187 -11.81 -6.45 -6.78
CA ILE A 187 -12.82 -5.64 -7.49
C ILE A 187 -12.51 -4.15 -7.31
N ALA A 188 -12.07 -3.48 -8.38
CA ALA A 188 -11.85 -2.03 -8.39
C ALA A 188 -13.10 -1.23 -8.79
N ASP A 189 -13.97 -1.80 -9.62
CA ASP A 189 -15.20 -1.18 -10.08
C ASP A 189 -16.21 -1.03 -8.93
N ARG A 190 -16.41 0.21 -8.48
CA ARG A 190 -17.32 0.53 -7.37
C ARG A 190 -18.76 0.04 -7.57
N SER A 191 -19.21 -0.06 -8.81
CA SER A 191 -20.55 -0.53 -9.12
C SER A 191 -20.77 -2.01 -8.83
N LYS A 192 -19.69 -2.77 -8.71
CA LYS A 192 -19.67 -4.22 -8.43
C LYS A 192 -19.40 -4.53 -6.96
N VAL A 193 -19.04 -3.53 -6.15
CA VAL A 193 -18.77 -3.72 -4.71
C VAL A 193 -20.08 -3.73 -3.92
N ASP A 194 -20.35 -4.84 -3.24
CA ASP A 194 -21.49 -4.93 -2.28
C ASP A 194 -21.08 -4.22 -0.98
N LEU A 195 -21.38 -2.92 -0.92
CA LEU A 195 -21.09 -2.09 0.25
C LEU A 195 -22.30 -2.07 1.17
N LYS A 196 -22.08 -2.42 2.44
CA LYS A 196 -23.07 -2.26 3.51
C LYS A 196 -22.59 -1.20 4.48
N GLU A 197 -23.40 -0.18 4.67
CA GLU A 197 -23.19 0.86 5.67
C GLU A 197 -23.98 0.55 6.94
N ILE A 198 -23.32 0.70 8.09
CA ILE A 198 -23.92 0.47 9.40
C ILE A 198 -23.59 1.68 10.26
N ASP A 199 -24.62 2.38 10.70
CA ASP A 199 -24.50 3.44 11.68
C ASP A 199 -24.44 2.84 13.08
N LEU A 200 -23.48 3.32 13.91
CA LEU A 200 -23.22 2.86 15.27
C LEU A 200 -23.65 3.90 16.29
#